data_a621e9017f94c5c37b843bd7b8d0c6f1
#
_entry.id   a621e9017f94c5c37b843bd7b8d0c6f1
#
_cell.length_a   1.000
_cell.length_b   1.000
_cell.length_c   1.000
_cell.angle_alpha   90.00
_cell.angle_beta   90.00
_cell.angle_gamma   90.00
#
_symmetry.space_group_name_H-M   'P 1'
#
loop_
_entity.id
_entity.type
_entity.pdbx_description
1 polymer ?
#
loop_
_entity_poly.entity_id
_entity_poly.type
_entity_poly.pdbx_seq_one_letter_code
_entity_poly.pdbx_strand_id
1 'polypeptide(L)'
;MRKTRFIENCRCYHLISRLAHQAFFLDDDEKTRAIELLRRVEEFSGVIVLAYAIMSNHFHIFIYVPEPEDIGDEEILRRINTLYREASLAQVLGEWTRLKDEEAKLLEYSRPTGKYVSRFGEYRRSFLRRMWNSSEFMRTYKQHFTMSFNGRRDHHGTMFEGRYHERNHKPEPEVMWKTSAYIDINAWEAGIVKRPEDYEWCSFAAAVGGDKKARRGYAFMYGNGDWETIRACHEKSMREAMGEVLAEREREKEERETKGRDASSVRRDPSRSKADQGLKAPKGYSVKLERGNPAVAERILELLADGPMRPSARRKAVGIRSSIHFNRYYLSPLQEKGIIARTDPDHPQSPQQRYCLT
;
A
#
# COMPACT_ATOMS: atom_id res chain seq x y z
N MET A 1 18.08 12.69 -16.67
CA MET A 1 18.02 11.55 -17.60
C MET A 1 17.23 10.43 -16.93
N ARG A 2 16.09 9.99 -17.50
CA ARG A 2 15.35 8.82 -17.01
C ARG A 2 16.19 7.57 -17.33
N LYS A 3 16.59 6.81 -16.29
CA LYS A 3 17.17 5.48 -16.50
C LYS A 3 16.11 4.62 -17.18
N THR A 4 16.35 4.23 -18.41
CA THR A 4 15.57 3.22 -19.13
C THR A 4 15.67 1.93 -18.33
N ARG A 5 14.55 1.35 -17.93
CA ARG A 5 14.55 0.06 -17.23
C ARG A 5 14.96 -1.01 -18.25
N PHE A 6 16.15 -1.53 -18.10
CA PHE A 6 16.56 -2.74 -18.81
C PHE A 6 15.80 -3.91 -18.18
N ILE A 7 14.87 -4.49 -18.94
CA ILE A 7 14.10 -5.67 -18.58
C ILE A 7 14.83 -6.89 -19.16
N GLU A 8 15.98 -7.20 -18.64
CA GLU A 8 16.60 -8.49 -18.93
C GLU A 8 16.05 -9.52 -17.94
N ASN A 9 15.19 -10.42 -18.42
CA ASN A 9 14.74 -11.66 -17.78
C ASN A 9 14.12 -11.56 -16.37
N CYS A 10 13.79 -10.39 -15.89
CA CYS A 10 13.04 -10.20 -14.64
C CYS A 10 11.54 -10.16 -14.94
N ARG A 11 10.82 -11.19 -14.54
CA ARG A 11 9.37 -11.31 -14.75
C ARG A 11 8.55 -11.18 -13.49
N CYS A 12 9.19 -11.19 -12.33
CA CYS A 12 8.53 -10.99 -11.04
C CYS A 12 8.78 -9.57 -10.55
N TYR A 13 7.71 -8.88 -10.14
CA TYR A 13 7.76 -7.49 -9.71
C TYR A 13 7.04 -7.32 -8.38
N HIS A 14 7.77 -6.88 -7.35
CA HIS A 14 7.18 -6.42 -6.11
C HIS A 14 6.89 -4.93 -6.21
N LEU A 15 5.63 -4.57 -6.25
CA LEU A 15 5.09 -3.25 -6.48
C LEU A 15 4.55 -2.68 -5.18
N ILE A 16 5.04 -1.51 -4.77
CA ILE A 16 4.66 -0.85 -3.52
C ILE A 16 4.17 0.55 -3.85
N SER A 17 2.99 0.91 -3.39
CA SER A 17 2.47 2.27 -3.56
C SER A 17 1.86 2.79 -2.26
N ARG A 18 2.20 4.02 -1.91
CA ARG A 18 1.71 4.71 -0.72
C ARG A 18 0.63 5.72 -1.09
N LEU A 19 -0.32 5.89 -0.19
CA LEU A 19 -1.36 6.91 -0.33
C LEU A 19 -0.81 8.28 0.04
N ALA A 20 -1.22 9.29 -0.72
CA ALA A 20 -0.80 10.67 -0.53
C ALA A 20 -1.30 11.24 0.80
N HIS A 21 -0.49 12.14 1.37
CA HIS A 21 -0.83 12.97 2.54
C HIS A 21 -1.20 12.23 3.82
N GLN A 22 -0.94 10.92 3.92
CA GLN A 22 -1.28 10.11 5.10
C GLN A 22 -2.75 10.33 5.61
N ALA A 23 -3.55 11.10 4.88
CA ALA A 23 -4.92 11.47 5.22
C ALA A 23 -5.95 10.44 4.73
N PHE A 24 -5.54 9.58 3.79
CA PHE A 24 -6.41 8.55 3.22
C PHE A 24 -6.07 7.21 3.85
N PHE A 25 -6.81 6.86 4.90
CA PHE A 25 -6.85 5.50 5.37
C PHE A 25 -7.88 4.76 4.52
N LEU A 26 -7.45 3.67 3.90
CA LEU A 26 -8.39 2.73 3.38
C LEU A 26 -9.10 2.09 4.58
N ASP A 27 -10.39 2.33 4.69
CA ASP A 27 -11.25 1.54 5.57
C ASP A 27 -11.42 0.12 4.99
N ASP A 28 -12.12 -0.72 5.69
CA ASP A 28 -12.25 -2.13 5.34
C ASP A 28 -12.99 -2.33 4.02
N ASP A 29 -14.00 -1.50 3.75
CA ASP A 29 -14.71 -1.48 2.46
C ASP A 29 -13.79 -1.09 1.31
N GLU A 30 -12.95 -0.08 1.50
CA GLU A 30 -12.03 0.36 0.45
C GLU A 30 -10.92 -0.67 0.20
N LYS A 31 -10.43 -1.37 1.23
CA LYS A 31 -9.49 -2.47 1.06
C LYS A 31 -10.10 -3.63 0.28
N THR A 32 -11.34 -3.98 0.58
CA THR A 32 -12.08 -5.02 -0.13
C THR A 32 -12.25 -4.65 -1.60
N ARG A 33 -12.67 -3.40 -1.90
CA ARG A 33 -12.78 -2.88 -3.28
C ARG A 33 -11.42 -2.83 -3.99
N ALA A 34 -10.35 -2.55 -3.26
CA ALA A 34 -9.00 -2.58 -3.81
C ALA A 34 -8.62 -3.99 -4.29
N ILE A 35 -8.97 -5.04 -3.53
CA ILE A 35 -8.76 -6.44 -3.92
C ILE A 35 -9.64 -6.83 -5.12
N GLU A 36 -10.91 -6.47 -5.11
CA GLU A 36 -11.81 -6.72 -6.24
C GLU A 36 -11.27 -6.09 -7.54
N LEU A 37 -10.82 -4.84 -7.46
CA LEU A 37 -10.21 -4.17 -8.60
C LEU A 37 -8.89 -4.82 -9.01
N LEU A 38 -8.06 -5.25 -8.06
CA LEU A 38 -6.81 -5.97 -8.33
C LEU A 38 -7.09 -7.21 -9.17
N ARG A 39 -8.12 -7.99 -8.82
CA ARG A 39 -8.51 -9.21 -9.56
C ARG A 39 -9.06 -8.91 -10.96
N ARG A 40 -9.72 -7.77 -11.15
CA ARG A 40 -10.19 -7.31 -12.47
C ARG A 40 -9.01 -6.87 -13.35
N VAL A 41 -8.06 -6.14 -12.78
CA VAL A 41 -6.87 -5.70 -13.52
C VAL A 41 -5.95 -6.87 -13.84
N GLU A 42 -5.83 -7.86 -12.95
CA GLU A 42 -5.14 -9.13 -13.18
C GLU A 42 -5.71 -9.82 -14.43
N GLU A 43 -7.02 -10.01 -14.47
CA GLU A 43 -7.73 -10.67 -15.58
C GLU A 43 -7.61 -9.91 -16.90
N PHE A 44 -7.74 -8.57 -16.85
CA PHE A 44 -7.57 -7.74 -18.04
C PHE A 44 -6.14 -7.79 -18.59
N SER A 45 -5.16 -7.67 -17.72
CA SER A 45 -3.77 -7.49 -18.14
C SER A 45 -3.05 -8.79 -18.53
N GLY A 46 -3.58 -9.96 -18.17
CA GLY A 46 -2.91 -11.23 -18.32
C GLY A 46 -1.69 -11.42 -17.40
N VAL A 47 -1.53 -10.54 -16.43
CA VAL A 47 -0.53 -10.64 -15.36
C VAL A 47 -1.04 -11.63 -14.30
N ILE A 48 -0.15 -12.35 -13.62
CA ILE A 48 -0.49 -13.25 -12.52
C ILE A 48 -0.14 -12.56 -11.20
N VAL A 49 -1.13 -12.35 -10.34
CA VAL A 49 -0.91 -11.86 -8.97
C VAL A 49 -0.50 -13.03 -8.10
N LEU A 50 0.74 -12.99 -7.60
CA LEU A 50 1.35 -14.02 -6.78
C LEU A 50 1.00 -13.85 -5.29
N ALA A 51 1.17 -12.61 -4.79
CA ALA A 51 0.82 -12.25 -3.41
C ALA A 51 0.43 -10.77 -3.33
N TYR A 52 -0.32 -10.40 -2.30
CA TYR A 52 -0.65 -9.00 -2.00
C TYR A 52 -0.95 -8.79 -0.51
N ALA A 53 -0.74 -7.56 -0.06
CA ALA A 53 -1.23 -7.05 1.21
C ALA A 53 -1.72 -5.61 1.04
N ILE A 54 -3.00 -5.36 1.29
CA ILE A 54 -3.64 -4.04 1.19
C ILE A 54 -3.71 -3.45 2.59
N MET A 55 -2.75 -2.59 2.91
CA MET A 55 -2.68 -1.90 4.19
C MET A 55 -3.51 -0.60 4.16
N SER A 56 -3.78 -0.01 5.31
CA SER A 56 -4.60 1.21 5.37
C SER A 56 -4.00 2.42 4.67
N ASN A 57 -2.68 2.50 4.49
CA ASN A 57 -1.98 3.65 3.92
C ASN A 57 -1.02 3.31 2.76
N HIS A 58 -0.88 2.06 2.43
CA HIS A 58 -0.09 1.58 1.31
C HIS A 58 -0.52 0.16 0.94
N PHE A 59 -0.03 -0.32 -0.18
CA PHE A 59 -0.21 -1.71 -0.57
C PHE A 59 1.07 -2.31 -1.14
N HIS A 60 1.18 -3.60 -0.97
CA HIS A 60 2.18 -4.46 -1.59
C HIS A 60 1.46 -5.38 -2.57
N ILE A 61 1.96 -5.47 -3.79
CA ILE A 61 1.45 -6.40 -4.81
C ILE A 61 2.66 -7.07 -5.45
N PHE A 62 2.68 -8.39 -5.46
CA PHE A 62 3.70 -9.19 -6.11
C PHE A 62 3.10 -9.88 -7.32
N ILE A 63 3.68 -9.64 -8.48
CA ILE A 63 3.16 -10.13 -9.76
C ILE A 63 4.22 -10.88 -10.55
N TYR A 64 3.75 -11.81 -11.37
CA TYR A 64 4.52 -12.38 -12.47
C TYR A 64 3.92 -11.90 -13.80
N VAL A 65 4.77 -11.45 -14.70
CA VAL A 65 4.39 -11.00 -16.04
C VAL A 65 4.80 -12.08 -17.04
N PRO A 66 3.85 -12.83 -17.60
CA PRO A 66 4.15 -13.83 -18.62
C PRO A 66 4.55 -13.19 -19.95
N GLU A 67 5.06 -14.01 -20.89
CA GLU A 67 5.25 -13.55 -22.25
C GLU A 67 3.92 -13.10 -22.86
N PRO A 68 3.93 -12.04 -23.69
CA PRO A 68 2.75 -11.65 -24.43
C PRO A 68 2.23 -12.79 -25.32
N GLU A 69 0.95 -12.99 -25.28
CA GLU A 69 0.24 -13.97 -26.12
C GLU A 69 -0.39 -13.25 -27.31
N ASP A 70 -0.41 -13.92 -28.47
CA ASP A 70 -1.22 -13.46 -29.60
C ASP A 70 -2.68 -13.87 -29.37
N ILE A 71 -3.51 -12.89 -29.02
CA ILE A 71 -4.92 -13.11 -28.70
C ILE A 71 -5.82 -12.47 -29.74
N GLY A 72 -6.91 -13.18 -30.08
CA GLY A 72 -7.95 -12.69 -30.99
C GLY A 72 -8.84 -11.61 -30.37
N ASP A 73 -9.66 -11.00 -31.21
CA ASP A 73 -10.62 -9.95 -30.83
C ASP A 73 -11.56 -10.37 -29.70
N GLU A 74 -12.03 -11.62 -29.76
CA GLU A 74 -12.96 -12.18 -28.77
C GLU A 74 -12.35 -12.17 -27.35
N GLU A 75 -11.11 -12.62 -27.22
CA GLU A 75 -10.39 -12.62 -25.95
C GLU A 75 -10.08 -11.20 -25.48
N ILE A 76 -9.73 -10.29 -26.39
CA ILE A 76 -9.53 -8.87 -26.04
C ILE A 76 -10.83 -8.28 -25.47
N LEU A 77 -11.97 -8.53 -26.12
CA LEU A 77 -13.28 -8.05 -25.67
C LEU A 77 -13.68 -8.68 -24.33
N ARG A 78 -13.42 -9.96 -24.14
CA ARG A 78 -13.63 -10.64 -22.85
C ARG A 78 -12.84 -9.95 -21.74
N ARG A 79 -11.56 -9.65 -21.96
CA ARG A 79 -10.69 -8.96 -20.99
C ARG A 79 -11.16 -7.50 -20.74
N ILE A 80 -11.55 -6.78 -21.78
CA ILE A 80 -12.14 -5.44 -21.66
C ILE A 80 -13.38 -5.49 -20.76
N ASN A 81 -14.25 -6.45 -20.96
CA ASN A 81 -15.49 -6.61 -20.18
C ASN A 81 -15.21 -6.88 -18.67
N THR A 82 -14.08 -7.48 -18.31
CA THR A 82 -13.72 -7.66 -16.91
C THR A 82 -13.28 -6.35 -16.24
N LEU A 83 -12.67 -5.45 -16.97
CA LEU A 83 -12.11 -4.21 -16.41
C LEU A 83 -13.13 -3.06 -16.38
N TYR A 84 -13.82 -2.83 -17.49
CA TYR A 84 -14.75 -1.72 -17.64
C TYR A 84 -16.16 -2.13 -17.18
N ARG A 85 -16.95 -1.17 -16.73
CA ARG A 85 -18.33 -1.38 -16.28
C ARG A 85 -19.25 -0.32 -16.87
N GLU A 86 -20.52 -0.69 -17.06
CA GLU A 86 -21.62 0.20 -17.42
C GLU A 86 -21.32 1.17 -18.59
N ALA A 87 -21.50 2.47 -18.36
CA ALA A 87 -21.33 3.50 -19.39
C ALA A 87 -19.93 3.48 -20.04
N SER A 88 -18.87 3.25 -19.26
CA SER A 88 -17.51 3.16 -19.80
C SER A 88 -17.33 1.93 -20.70
N LEU A 89 -17.94 0.81 -20.35
CA LEU A 89 -17.93 -0.39 -21.18
C LEU A 89 -18.71 -0.17 -22.46
N ALA A 90 -19.91 0.38 -22.37
CA ALA A 90 -20.76 0.68 -23.55
C ALA A 90 -20.04 1.62 -24.54
N GLN A 91 -19.34 2.64 -24.03
CA GLN A 91 -18.54 3.54 -24.87
C GLN A 91 -17.39 2.80 -25.58
N VAL A 92 -16.63 1.96 -24.86
CA VAL A 92 -15.52 1.19 -25.43
C VAL A 92 -16.01 0.22 -26.50
N LEU A 93 -17.08 -0.52 -26.23
CA LEU A 93 -17.67 -1.49 -27.18
C LEU A 93 -18.27 -0.82 -28.39
N GLY A 94 -18.96 0.31 -28.19
CA GLY A 94 -19.51 1.12 -29.28
C GLY A 94 -18.43 1.65 -30.24
N GLU A 95 -17.32 2.15 -29.69
CA GLU A 95 -16.19 2.61 -30.50
C GLU A 95 -15.48 1.44 -31.20
N TRP A 96 -15.34 0.28 -30.54
CA TRP A 96 -14.80 -0.94 -31.14
C TRP A 96 -15.58 -1.36 -32.38
N THR A 97 -16.91 -1.48 -32.24
CA THR A 97 -17.79 -1.86 -33.35
C THR A 97 -17.76 -0.82 -34.47
N ARG A 98 -17.88 0.46 -34.14
CA ARG A 98 -17.86 1.55 -35.13
C ARG A 98 -16.59 1.52 -35.97
N LEU A 99 -15.40 1.45 -35.34
CA LEU A 99 -14.13 1.47 -36.04
C LEU A 99 -13.91 0.20 -36.89
N LYS A 100 -14.38 -0.94 -36.40
CA LYS A 100 -14.30 -2.22 -37.13
C LYS A 100 -15.18 -2.21 -38.40
N ASP A 101 -16.39 -1.69 -38.29
CA ASP A 101 -17.30 -1.56 -39.42
C ASP A 101 -16.82 -0.50 -40.46
N GLU A 102 -16.25 0.62 -39.99
CA GLU A 102 -15.63 1.62 -40.88
C GLU A 102 -14.48 1.00 -41.68
N GLU A 103 -13.62 0.21 -41.03
CA GLU A 103 -12.52 -0.46 -41.72
C GLU A 103 -13.00 -1.51 -42.71
N ALA A 104 -14.02 -2.31 -42.33
CA ALA A 104 -14.59 -3.32 -43.23
C ALA A 104 -15.16 -2.65 -44.52
N LYS A 105 -15.92 -1.57 -44.39
CA LYS A 105 -16.44 -0.79 -45.51
C LYS A 105 -15.31 -0.22 -46.37
N LEU A 106 -14.27 0.36 -45.71
CA LEU A 106 -13.12 0.91 -46.47
C LEU A 106 -12.43 -0.16 -47.29
N LEU A 107 -12.22 -1.34 -46.76
CA LEU A 107 -11.58 -2.46 -47.46
C LEU A 107 -12.41 -3.05 -48.57
N GLU A 108 -13.75 -2.95 -48.47
CA GLU A 108 -14.68 -3.39 -49.50
C GLU A 108 -14.67 -2.45 -50.73
N TYR A 109 -14.65 -1.11 -50.49
CA TYR A 109 -14.77 -0.10 -51.55
C TYR A 109 -13.42 0.43 -52.06
N SER A 110 -12.34 0.27 -51.31
CA SER A 110 -11.06 0.83 -51.66
C SER A 110 -9.93 -0.12 -51.24
N ARG A 111 -9.09 -0.54 -52.17
CA ARG A 111 -7.83 -1.13 -51.81
C ARG A 111 -6.86 -0.03 -51.42
N PRO A 112 -6.46 0.08 -50.11
CA PRO A 112 -5.55 1.14 -49.70
C PRO A 112 -4.23 1.04 -50.46
N THR A 113 -3.84 2.10 -51.16
CA THR A 113 -2.56 2.23 -51.81
C THR A 113 -1.63 2.95 -50.87
N GLY A 114 -0.43 2.41 -50.67
CA GLY A 114 0.57 2.98 -49.76
C GLY A 114 0.51 2.45 -48.32
N LYS A 115 1.08 3.20 -47.39
CA LYS A 115 1.16 2.84 -45.96
C LYS A 115 -0.15 3.15 -45.24
N TYR A 116 -1.12 2.24 -45.35
CA TYR A 116 -2.40 2.35 -44.65
C TYR A 116 -2.21 2.09 -43.15
N VAL A 117 -2.66 3.03 -42.32
CA VAL A 117 -2.72 2.85 -40.87
C VAL A 117 -4.18 2.59 -40.47
N SER A 118 -4.47 1.35 -40.10
CA SER A 118 -5.78 0.95 -39.62
C SER A 118 -6.14 1.66 -38.32
N ARG A 119 -7.20 2.45 -38.31
CA ARG A 119 -7.72 3.08 -37.08
C ARG A 119 -8.23 2.05 -36.09
N PHE A 120 -8.92 1.01 -36.57
CA PHE A 120 -9.33 -0.13 -35.75
C PHE A 120 -8.11 -0.84 -35.18
N GLY A 121 -7.10 -1.13 -36.04
CA GLY A 121 -5.85 -1.74 -35.60
C GLY A 121 -5.12 -0.95 -34.52
N GLU A 122 -5.08 0.40 -34.63
CA GLU A 122 -4.51 1.24 -33.56
C GLU A 122 -5.32 1.19 -32.27
N TYR A 123 -6.65 1.23 -32.36
CA TYR A 123 -7.54 1.12 -31.21
C TYR A 123 -7.38 -0.22 -30.50
N ARG A 124 -7.35 -1.31 -31.24
CA ARG A 124 -7.07 -2.68 -30.76
C ARG A 124 -5.71 -2.72 -30.05
N ARG A 125 -4.64 -2.22 -30.69
CA ARG A 125 -3.30 -2.16 -30.12
C ARG A 125 -3.23 -1.33 -28.83
N SER A 126 -4.09 -0.33 -28.66
CA SER A 126 -4.13 0.48 -27.43
C SER A 126 -4.48 -0.36 -26.18
N PHE A 127 -5.30 -1.41 -26.34
CA PHE A 127 -5.58 -2.38 -25.26
C PHE A 127 -4.44 -3.36 -25.08
N LEU A 128 -3.90 -3.92 -26.16
CA LEU A 128 -2.80 -4.89 -26.11
C LEU A 128 -1.54 -4.31 -25.43
N ARG A 129 -1.22 -3.03 -25.66
CA ARG A 129 -0.09 -2.34 -25.00
C ARG A 129 -0.24 -2.29 -23.47
N ARG A 130 -1.45 -2.44 -22.94
CA ARG A 130 -1.75 -2.43 -21.51
C ARG A 130 -1.72 -3.82 -20.88
N MET A 131 -1.57 -4.87 -21.69
CA MET A 131 -1.48 -6.26 -21.27
C MET A 131 -0.01 -6.66 -21.14
N TRP A 132 0.27 -7.67 -20.32
CA TRP A 132 1.61 -8.23 -20.07
C TRP A 132 2.70 -7.17 -19.79
N ASN A 133 2.33 -6.14 -19.01
CA ASN A 133 3.22 -5.03 -18.68
C ASN A 133 3.02 -4.56 -17.25
N SER A 134 4.08 -4.63 -16.42
CA SER A 134 4.03 -4.25 -15.01
C SER A 134 3.68 -2.76 -14.80
N SER A 135 4.22 -1.89 -15.64
CA SER A 135 3.97 -0.45 -15.55
C SER A 135 2.53 -0.09 -15.91
N GLU A 136 2.00 -0.72 -16.96
CA GLU A 136 0.61 -0.52 -17.40
C GLU A 136 -0.38 -1.18 -16.44
N PHE A 137 -0.03 -2.32 -15.83
CA PHE A 137 -0.78 -2.94 -14.76
C PHE A 137 -0.98 -1.96 -13.60
N MET A 138 0.12 -1.39 -13.09
CA MET A 138 0.06 -0.42 -11.99
C MET A 138 -0.63 0.89 -12.37
N ARG A 139 -0.41 1.37 -13.59
CA ARG A 139 -1.09 2.57 -14.10
C ARG A 139 -2.60 2.35 -14.12
N THR A 140 -3.04 1.23 -14.69
CA THR A 140 -4.45 0.85 -14.78
C THR A 140 -5.06 0.69 -13.38
N TYR A 141 -4.40 -0.05 -12.49
CA TYR A 141 -4.87 -0.28 -11.13
C TYR A 141 -5.04 1.04 -10.36
N LYS A 142 -4.00 1.88 -10.32
CA LYS A 142 -4.03 3.16 -9.60
C LYS A 142 -5.06 4.13 -10.18
N GLN A 143 -5.19 4.20 -11.50
CA GLN A 143 -6.15 5.07 -12.17
C GLN A 143 -7.59 4.68 -11.83
N HIS A 144 -7.95 3.41 -12.03
CA HIS A 144 -9.30 2.93 -11.75
C HIS A 144 -9.63 3.02 -10.26
N PHE A 145 -8.66 2.73 -9.38
CA PHE A 145 -8.85 2.88 -7.95
C PHE A 145 -9.13 4.35 -7.55
N THR A 146 -8.29 5.27 -8.03
CA THR A 146 -8.47 6.71 -7.77
C THR A 146 -9.83 7.21 -8.28
N MET A 147 -10.19 6.89 -9.52
CA MET A 147 -11.48 7.31 -10.10
C MET A 147 -12.67 6.78 -9.28
N SER A 148 -12.63 5.49 -8.91
CA SER A 148 -13.67 4.85 -8.14
C SER A 148 -13.77 5.41 -6.71
N PHE A 149 -12.64 5.66 -6.05
CA PHE A 149 -12.59 6.26 -4.73
C PHE A 149 -13.11 7.71 -4.75
N ASN A 150 -12.60 8.55 -5.66
CA ASN A 150 -12.98 9.94 -5.76
C ASN A 150 -14.49 10.09 -6.00
N GLY A 151 -15.07 9.28 -6.90
CA GLY A 151 -16.51 9.31 -7.18
C GLY A 151 -17.40 8.90 -6.01
N ARG A 152 -16.90 8.02 -5.08
CA ARG A 152 -17.68 7.61 -3.91
C ARG A 152 -17.52 8.54 -2.71
N ARG A 153 -16.37 9.21 -2.60
CA ARG A 153 -16.01 10.00 -1.41
C ARG A 153 -16.06 11.51 -1.66
N ASP A 154 -16.60 11.92 -2.82
CA ASP A 154 -16.59 13.34 -3.27
C ASP A 154 -15.20 13.99 -3.10
N HIS A 155 -14.17 13.21 -3.45
CA HIS A 155 -12.78 13.60 -3.32
C HIS A 155 -12.22 13.99 -4.69
N HIS A 156 -11.37 15.01 -4.72
CA HIS A 156 -10.70 15.46 -5.92
C HIS A 156 -9.18 15.43 -5.76
N GLY A 157 -8.49 15.01 -6.80
CA GLY A 157 -7.04 15.01 -6.84
C GLY A 157 -6.40 13.62 -6.76
N THR A 158 -5.10 13.60 -6.50
CA THR A 158 -4.32 12.35 -6.47
C THR A 158 -4.43 11.65 -5.13
N MET A 159 -4.65 10.34 -5.18
CA MET A 159 -4.63 9.49 -3.97
C MET A 159 -3.25 9.00 -3.57
N PHE A 160 -2.29 9.05 -4.47
CA PHE A 160 -0.99 8.42 -4.25
C PHE A 160 0.14 9.46 -4.17
N GLU A 161 1.12 9.24 -3.28
CA GLU A 161 2.28 10.13 -3.08
C GLU A 161 3.13 10.36 -4.33
N GLY A 162 2.89 9.59 -5.38
CA GLY A 162 3.64 9.69 -6.61
C GLY A 162 3.75 8.35 -7.33
N ARG A 163 4.94 8.12 -7.91
CA ARG A 163 5.22 6.86 -8.59
C ARG A 163 5.38 5.74 -7.56
N TYR A 164 4.87 4.55 -7.88
CA TYR A 164 5.09 3.36 -7.09
C TYR A 164 6.57 2.94 -7.09
N HIS A 165 7.00 2.28 -6.02
CA HIS A 165 8.30 1.61 -5.96
C HIS A 165 8.18 0.22 -6.56
N GLU A 166 9.20 -0.18 -7.31
CA GLU A 166 9.26 -1.48 -7.96
C GLU A 166 10.58 -2.14 -7.65
N ARG A 167 10.52 -3.37 -7.17
CA ARG A 167 11.67 -4.26 -7.05
C ARG A 167 11.50 -5.41 -8.02
N ASN A 168 12.47 -5.57 -8.89
CA ASN A 168 12.47 -6.59 -9.92
C ASN A 168 13.16 -7.84 -9.38
N HIS A 169 12.56 -8.99 -9.60
CA HIS A 169 13.06 -10.28 -9.17
C HIS A 169 13.09 -11.25 -10.34
N LYS A 170 14.07 -12.14 -10.35
CA LYS A 170 14.03 -13.31 -11.20
C LYS A 170 12.96 -14.27 -10.69
N PRO A 171 12.29 -15.05 -11.56
CA PRO A 171 11.27 -16.01 -11.15
C PRO A 171 11.90 -17.29 -10.56
N GLU A 172 12.81 -17.12 -9.61
CA GLU A 172 13.46 -18.21 -8.86
C GLU A 172 12.56 -18.57 -7.66
N PRO A 173 12.29 -19.85 -7.42
CA PRO A 173 11.36 -20.30 -6.38
C PRO A 173 11.65 -19.67 -5.00
N GLU A 174 12.90 -19.73 -4.54
CA GLU A 174 13.28 -19.18 -3.23
C GLU A 174 13.03 -17.67 -3.11
N VAL A 175 13.28 -16.91 -4.20
CA VAL A 175 13.03 -15.46 -4.24
C VAL A 175 11.54 -15.18 -4.18
N MET A 176 10.73 -15.99 -4.89
CA MET A 176 9.28 -15.86 -4.88
C MET A 176 8.71 -16.17 -3.49
N TRP A 177 9.18 -17.25 -2.85
CA TRP A 177 8.73 -17.64 -1.50
C TRP A 177 9.06 -16.59 -0.46
N LYS A 178 10.31 -16.11 -0.43
CA LYS A 178 10.73 -15.05 0.50
C LYS A 178 9.94 -13.75 0.29
N THR A 179 9.75 -13.35 -0.96
CA THR A 179 9.03 -12.10 -1.27
C THR A 179 7.55 -12.21 -0.88
N SER A 180 6.89 -13.32 -1.19
CA SER A 180 5.48 -13.52 -0.81
C SER A 180 5.31 -13.63 0.71
N ALA A 181 6.19 -14.36 1.39
CA ALA A 181 6.18 -14.46 2.85
C ALA A 181 6.34 -13.08 3.52
N TYR A 182 7.30 -12.26 3.05
CA TYR A 182 7.47 -10.89 3.52
C TYR A 182 6.18 -10.05 3.32
N ILE A 183 5.48 -10.20 2.20
CA ILE A 183 4.24 -9.46 1.93
C ILE A 183 3.14 -9.91 2.89
N ASP A 184 2.97 -11.20 3.11
CA ASP A 184 1.88 -11.73 3.93
C ASP A 184 2.07 -11.45 5.43
N ILE A 185 3.33 -11.31 5.91
CA ILE A 185 3.59 -10.94 7.30
C ILE A 185 3.50 -9.43 7.58
N ASN A 186 3.29 -8.57 6.58
CA ASN A 186 3.32 -7.09 6.76
C ASN A 186 2.37 -6.61 7.86
N ALA A 187 1.16 -7.16 7.95
CA ALA A 187 0.18 -6.78 8.96
C ALA A 187 0.59 -7.24 10.36
N TRP A 188 1.21 -8.41 10.47
CA TRP A 188 1.82 -8.90 11.71
C TRP A 188 3.04 -8.05 12.11
N GLU A 189 3.90 -7.74 11.17
CA GLU A 189 5.07 -6.87 11.39
C GLU A 189 4.65 -5.49 11.89
N ALA A 190 3.54 -4.95 11.36
CA ALA A 190 2.95 -3.69 11.80
C ALA A 190 2.21 -3.79 13.15
N GLY A 191 2.10 -4.98 13.74
CA GLY A 191 1.38 -5.21 15.01
C GLY A 191 -0.15 -5.08 14.89
N ILE A 192 -0.70 -5.22 13.68
CA ILE A 192 -2.15 -5.12 13.43
C ILE A 192 -2.86 -6.41 13.81
N VAL A 193 -2.24 -7.55 13.52
CA VAL A 193 -2.73 -8.89 13.81
C VAL A 193 -1.69 -9.73 14.55
N LYS A 194 -2.12 -10.79 15.23
CA LYS A 194 -1.22 -11.73 15.91
C LYS A 194 -0.69 -12.82 14.99
N ARG A 195 -1.48 -13.20 13.99
CA ARG A 195 -1.12 -14.21 12.99
C ARG A 195 -1.40 -13.64 11.60
N PRO A 196 -0.54 -13.88 10.60
CA PRO A 196 -0.72 -13.35 9.25
C PRO A 196 -2.07 -13.68 8.62
N GLU A 197 -2.59 -14.88 8.85
CA GLU A 197 -3.88 -15.34 8.34
C GLU A 197 -5.09 -14.61 8.94
N ASP A 198 -4.92 -13.89 10.04
CA ASP A 198 -5.99 -13.09 10.64
C ASP A 198 -6.18 -11.74 9.92
N TYR A 199 -5.33 -11.42 8.94
CA TYR A 199 -5.44 -10.19 8.16
C TYR A 199 -6.18 -10.43 6.85
N GLU A 200 -7.47 -10.14 6.82
CA GLU A 200 -8.38 -10.46 5.70
C GLU A 200 -7.93 -9.88 4.33
N TRP A 201 -7.20 -8.77 4.34
CA TRP A 201 -6.78 -8.07 3.12
C TRP A 201 -5.38 -8.46 2.64
N CYS A 202 -4.94 -9.68 2.91
CA CYS A 202 -3.74 -10.27 2.33
C CYS A 202 -4.06 -11.54 1.53
N SER A 203 -3.15 -11.89 0.64
CA SER A 203 -3.31 -13.07 -0.23
C SER A 203 -3.34 -14.37 0.57
N PHE A 204 -2.58 -14.49 1.65
CA PHE A 204 -2.53 -15.71 2.45
C PHE A 204 -3.87 -15.97 3.15
N ALA A 205 -4.46 -14.97 3.80
CA ALA A 205 -5.79 -15.10 4.41
C ALA A 205 -6.86 -15.49 3.38
N ALA A 206 -6.84 -14.85 2.19
CA ALA A 206 -7.75 -15.21 1.10
C ALA A 206 -7.58 -16.66 0.65
N ALA A 207 -6.34 -17.15 0.52
CA ALA A 207 -6.04 -18.52 0.12
C ALA A 207 -6.46 -19.55 1.18
N VAL A 208 -6.24 -19.25 2.47
CA VAL A 208 -6.73 -20.06 3.61
C VAL A 208 -8.26 -20.10 3.59
N GLY A 209 -8.92 -18.98 3.32
CA GLY A 209 -10.38 -18.87 3.17
C GLY A 209 -10.94 -19.54 1.90
N GLY A 210 -10.11 -20.13 1.04
CA GLY A 210 -10.53 -20.90 -0.13
C GLY A 210 -10.60 -20.12 -1.45
N ASP A 211 -10.11 -18.86 -1.49
CA ASP A 211 -10.07 -18.09 -2.74
C ASP A 211 -9.18 -18.77 -3.79
N LYS A 212 -9.81 -19.19 -4.90
CA LYS A 212 -9.14 -19.94 -5.97
C LYS A 212 -8.07 -19.13 -6.68
N LYS A 213 -8.25 -17.80 -6.83
CA LYS A 213 -7.27 -16.95 -7.50
C LYS A 213 -6.03 -16.73 -6.61
N ALA A 214 -6.22 -16.57 -5.31
CA ALA A 214 -5.12 -16.52 -4.36
C ALA A 214 -4.35 -17.85 -4.34
N ARG A 215 -5.04 -18.99 -4.22
CA ARG A 215 -4.41 -20.33 -4.27
C ARG A 215 -3.62 -20.57 -5.56
N ARG A 216 -4.12 -20.07 -6.71
CA ARG A 216 -3.39 -20.14 -7.99
C ARG A 216 -2.04 -19.43 -7.92
N GLY A 217 -1.96 -18.27 -7.27
CA GLY A 217 -0.70 -17.55 -7.06
C GLY A 217 0.33 -18.38 -6.27
N TYR A 218 -0.11 -19.02 -5.18
CA TYR A 218 0.75 -19.92 -4.40
C TYR A 218 1.13 -21.19 -5.18
N ALA A 219 0.19 -21.80 -5.90
CA ALA A 219 0.49 -22.95 -6.73
C ALA A 219 1.53 -22.63 -7.82
N PHE A 220 1.49 -21.44 -8.38
CA PHE A 220 2.52 -20.95 -9.31
C PHE A 220 3.90 -20.89 -8.67
N MET A 221 3.99 -20.40 -7.43
CA MET A 221 5.27 -20.22 -6.72
C MET A 221 5.85 -21.49 -6.14
N TYR A 222 4.99 -22.39 -5.64
CA TYR A 222 5.39 -23.62 -4.92
C TYR A 222 5.28 -24.90 -5.77
N GLY A 223 4.79 -24.77 -7.00
CA GLY A 223 4.47 -25.89 -7.85
C GLY A 223 3.03 -26.38 -7.67
N ASN A 224 2.57 -27.16 -8.63
CA ASN A 224 1.21 -27.72 -8.65
C ASN A 224 1.10 -28.89 -7.66
N GLY A 225 0.87 -28.56 -6.39
CA GLY A 225 0.61 -29.51 -5.30
C GLY A 225 -0.81 -29.32 -4.74
N ASP A 226 -1.19 -30.17 -3.80
CA ASP A 226 -2.38 -29.93 -3.00
C ASP A 226 -2.19 -28.69 -2.11
N TRP A 227 -3.31 -28.03 -1.76
CA TRP A 227 -3.26 -26.80 -1.00
C TRP A 227 -2.62 -26.95 0.38
N GLU A 228 -2.81 -28.07 1.06
CA GLU A 228 -2.30 -28.28 2.41
C GLU A 228 -0.75 -28.35 2.41
N THR A 229 -0.19 -29.01 1.40
CA THR A 229 1.28 -29.05 1.20
C THR A 229 1.82 -27.67 0.87
N ILE A 230 1.21 -26.94 -0.05
CA ILE A 230 1.60 -25.57 -0.42
C ILE A 230 1.51 -24.66 0.80
N ARG A 231 0.43 -24.73 1.55
CA ARG A 231 0.20 -23.97 2.77
C ARG A 231 1.30 -24.21 3.80
N ALA A 232 1.62 -25.48 4.09
CA ALA A 232 2.66 -25.83 5.05
C ALA A 232 4.04 -25.29 4.64
N CYS A 233 4.38 -25.34 3.35
CA CYS A 233 5.61 -24.75 2.82
C CYS A 233 5.63 -23.23 2.99
N HIS A 234 4.51 -22.57 2.67
CA HIS A 234 4.43 -21.11 2.80
C HIS A 234 4.47 -20.64 4.27
N GLU A 235 3.78 -21.33 5.16
CA GLU A 235 3.85 -21.09 6.61
C GLU A 235 5.28 -21.22 7.16
N LYS A 236 6.07 -22.17 6.63
CA LYS A 236 7.49 -22.29 6.96
C LYS A 236 8.24 -21.03 6.51
N SER A 237 8.06 -20.59 5.27
CA SER A 237 8.70 -19.37 4.73
C SER A 237 8.30 -18.12 5.53
N MET A 238 7.03 -18.01 5.97
CA MET A 238 6.59 -16.92 6.84
C MET A 238 7.25 -16.95 8.22
N ARG A 239 7.37 -18.13 8.84
CA ARG A 239 8.08 -18.26 10.13
C ARG A 239 9.55 -17.84 10.04
N GLU A 240 10.22 -18.20 8.95
CA GLU A 240 11.60 -17.76 8.67
C GLU A 240 11.66 -16.22 8.54
N ALA A 241 10.78 -15.63 7.74
CA ALA A 241 10.70 -14.18 7.58
C ALA A 241 10.38 -13.45 8.91
N MET A 242 9.46 -13.98 9.72
CA MET A 242 9.15 -13.44 11.04
C MET A 242 10.38 -13.51 11.99
N GLY A 243 11.13 -14.59 11.93
CA GLY A 243 12.39 -14.74 12.69
C GLY A 243 13.42 -13.69 12.28
N GLU A 244 13.60 -13.44 10.99
CA GLU A 244 14.49 -12.38 10.47
C GLU A 244 14.09 -10.99 10.99
N VAL A 245 12.79 -10.65 10.96
CA VAL A 245 12.25 -9.37 11.46
C VAL A 245 12.50 -9.21 12.96
N LEU A 246 12.30 -10.27 13.75
CA LEU A 246 12.55 -10.24 15.19
C LEU A 246 14.04 -10.04 15.50
N ALA A 247 14.91 -10.78 14.81
CA ALA A 247 16.36 -10.64 14.97
C ALA A 247 16.87 -9.24 14.55
N GLU A 248 16.27 -8.63 13.54
CA GLU A 248 16.60 -7.25 13.14
C GLU A 248 16.19 -6.24 14.22
N ARG A 249 14.99 -6.39 14.79
CA ARG A 249 14.51 -5.55 15.90
C ARG A 249 15.38 -5.65 17.15
N GLU A 250 15.85 -6.85 17.47
CA GLU A 250 16.78 -7.07 18.60
C GLU A 250 18.11 -6.35 18.35
N ARG A 251 18.69 -6.51 17.17
CA ARG A 251 19.92 -5.80 16.76
C ARG A 251 19.76 -4.27 16.81
N GLU A 252 18.66 -3.73 16.28
CA GLU A 252 18.38 -2.30 16.36
C GLU A 252 18.26 -1.81 17.81
N LYS A 253 17.70 -2.63 18.69
CA LYS A 253 17.57 -2.32 20.12
C LYS A 253 18.93 -2.28 20.80
N GLU A 254 19.77 -3.27 20.58
CA GLU A 254 21.14 -3.34 21.11
C GLU A 254 22.00 -2.16 20.62
N GLU A 255 21.92 -1.81 19.33
CA GLU A 255 22.60 -0.64 18.79
C GLU A 255 22.14 0.69 19.42
N ARG A 256 20.86 0.83 19.73
CA ARG A 256 20.32 2.03 20.41
C ARG A 256 20.82 2.10 21.87
N GLU A 257 20.88 0.97 22.55
CA GLU A 257 21.37 0.89 23.92
C GLU A 257 22.88 1.19 24.00
N THR A 258 23.67 0.70 23.03
CA THR A 258 25.11 0.99 22.93
C THR A 258 25.36 2.47 22.62
N LYS A 259 24.66 3.04 21.64
CA LYS A 259 24.75 4.47 21.31
C LYS A 259 24.27 5.38 22.48
N GLY A 260 23.30 4.92 23.25
CA GLY A 260 22.82 5.60 24.45
C GLY A 260 23.86 5.58 25.58
N ARG A 261 24.63 4.49 25.73
CA ARG A 261 25.73 4.37 26.70
C ARG A 261 26.92 5.26 26.33
N ASP A 262 27.30 5.31 25.06
CA ASP A 262 28.39 6.17 24.57
C ASP A 262 28.03 7.67 24.71
N ALA A 263 26.78 8.05 24.47
CA ALA A 263 26.30 9.42 24.67
C ALA A 263 26.28 9.83 26.17
N SER A 264 26.14 8.87 27.08
CA SER A 264 26.19 9.12 28.53
C SER A 264 27.62 9.22 29.09
N SER A 265 28.62 8.74 28.33
CA SER A 265 30.04 8.81 28.69
C SER A 265 30.75 10.12 28.30
N VAL A 266 30.11 10.97 27.51
CA VAL A 266 30.61 12.33 27.24
C VAL A 266 30.38 13.19 28.47
N ARG A 267 31.48 13.52 29.13
CA ARG A 267 31.60 14.26 30.37
C ARG A 267 30.58 15.43 30.48
N ARG A 268 29.77 15.40 31.54
CA ARG A 268 29.02 16.56 32.03
C ARG A 268 30.02 17.60 32.45
N ASP A 269 29.98 18.75 31.78
CA ASP A 269 30.67 19.97 32.24
C ASP A 269 30.03 20.44 33.56
N PRO A 270 30.79 20.57 34.67
CA PRO A 270 30.23 20.91 35.98
C PRO A 270 29.78 22.37 36.12
N SER A 271 29.90 23.21 35.09
CA SER A 271 29.70 24.66 35.21
C SER A 271 28.31 25.20 34.93
N ARG A 272 27.31 24.33 34.67
CA ARG A 272 25.90 24.75 34.56
C ARG A 272 25.04 24.20 35.70
N SER A 273 25.26 24.78 36.88
CA SER A 273 24.34 24.61 37.98
C SER A 273 23.61 25.93 38.29
N LYS A 274 22.31 25.78 38.56
CA LYS A 274 21.39 26.78 39.13
C LYS A 274 20.58 27.61 38.13
N ALA A 275 19.54 26.98 37.63
CA ALA A 275 18.19 27.54 37.50
C ALA A 275 17.25 26.51 36.95
N ASP A 276 16.73 25.60 37.76
CA ASP A 276 15.42 24.99 37.57
C ASP A 276 15.01 24.31 38.88
N GLN A 277 14.33 25.08 39.72
CA GLN A 277 13.55 24.46 40.80
C GLN A 277 12.22 24.05 40.24
N GLY A 278 12.04 22.74 40.25
CA GLY A 278 10.95 21.97 39.73
C GLY A 278 9.54 22.44 40.01
N LEU A 279 8.76 22.42 38.98
CA LEU A 279 7.33 22.13 39.03
C LEU A 279 7.14 20.63 38.91
N LYS A 280 6.76 20.00 40.02
CA LYS A 280 6.38 18.60 40.07
C LYS A 280 5.13 18.43 39.22
N ALA A 281 5.21 17.51 38.22
CA ALA A 281 4.04 17.07 37.45
C ALA A 281 2.91 16.62 38.38
N PRO A 282 1.66 16.99 38.11
CA PRO A 282 0.54 16.47 38.88
C PRO A 282 0.42 14.97 38.62
N LYS A 283 0.52 14.20 39.70
CA LYS A 283 0.22 12.75 39.70
C LYS A 283 -1.28 12.56 39.44
N GLY A 284 -1.60 11.82 38.36
CA GLY A 284 -2.90 11.19 38.25
C GLY A 284 -3.81 11.58 37.09
N TYR A 285 -3.32 11.61 35.86
CA TYR A 285 -4.24 11.58 34.70
C TYR A 285 -4.36 10.16 34.14
N SER A 286 -5.35 9.41 34.60
CA SER A 286 -5.78 8.19 33.92
C SER A 286 -6.81 8.57 32.85
N VAL A 287 -6.41 8.59 31.59
CA VAL A 287 -7.31 8.89 30.49
C VAL A 287 -7.71 7.59 29.81
N LYS A 288 -8.97 7.16 29.99
CA LYS A 288 -9.56 6.09 29.18
C LYS A 288 -9.84 6.65 27.78
N LEU A 289 -9.04 6.27 26.79
CA LEU A 289 -9.36 6.45 25.39
C LEU A 289 -10.14 5.23 24.89
N GLU A 290 -11.19 5.44 24.10
CA GLU A 290 -11.97 4.34 23.50
C GLU A 290 -11.12 3.48 22.56
N ARG A 291 -10.11 4.09 21.93
CA ARG A 291 -9.13 3.43 21.05
C ARG A 291 -7.78 4.10 21.25
N GLY A 292 -6.73 3.31 21.45
CA GLY A 292 -5.36 3.77 21.67
C GLY A 292 -4.72 3.13 22.90
N ASN A 293 -3.40 3.20 22.99
CA ASN A 293 -2.66 2.68 24.15
C ASN A 293 -2.68 3.74 25.28
N PRO A 294 -3.25 3.45 26.46
CA PRO A 294 -3.31 4.40 27.58
C PRO A 294 -1.94 4.95 28.00
N ALA A 295 -0.91 4.10 28.04
CA ALA A 295 0.44 4.51 28.38
C ALA A 295 1.05 5.55 27.40
N VAL A 296 0.67 5.48 26.12
CA VAL A 296 1.06 6.49 25.12
C VAL A 296 0.32 7.81 25.37
N ALA A 297 -0.96 7.76 25.72
CA ALA A 297 -1.72 8.95 26.07
C ALA A 297 -1.15 9.64 27.30
N GLU A 298 -0.85 8.89 28.34
CA GLU A 298 -0.19 9.42 29.56
C GLU A 298 1.15 10.06 29.23
N ARG A 299 1.97 9.42 28.40
CA ARG A 299 3.25 9.97 27.97
C ARG A 299 3.10 11.27 27.15
N ILE A 300 2.04 11.39 26.35
CA ILE A 300 1.71 12.64 25.64
C ILE A 300 1.37 13.75 26.63
N LEU A 301 0.61 13.46 27.67
CA LEU A 301 0.23 14.44 28.70
C LEU A 301 1.44 14.88 29.53
N GLU A 302 2.31 13.95 29.90
CA GLU A 302 3.60 14.27 30.56
C GLU A 302 4.44 15.24 29.71
N LEU A 303 4.59 14.97 28.41
CA LEU A 303 5.34 15.84 27.49
C LEU A 303 4.67 17.21 27.31
N LEU A 304 3.37 17.31 27.53
CA LEU A 304 2.63 18.58 27.50
C LEU A 304 2.72 19.37 28.80
N ALA A 305 2.94 18.69 29.91
CA ALA A 305 3.19 19.36 31.19
C ALA A 305 4.49 20.17 31.17
N ASP A 306 5.47 19.77 30.33
CA ASP A 306 6.73 20.49 30.13
C ASP A 306 6.58 21.72 29.18
N GLY A 307 5.40 21.96 28.62
CA GLY A 307 5.09 23.10 27.78
C GLY A 307 4.50 22.78 26.40
N PRO A 308 4.06 23.81 25.65
CA PRO A 308 3.42 23.63 24.35
C PRO A 308 4.38 23.06 23.31
N MET A 309 3.99 21.92 22.69
CA MET A 309 4.82 21.22 21.69
C MET A 309 4.11 21.06 20.34
N ARG A 310 4.89 21.01 19.26
CA ARG A 310 4.38 20.66 17.92
C ARG A 310 3.97 19.20 17.86
N PRO A 311 2.90 18.84 17.11
CA PRO A 311 2.46 17.44 16.96
C PRO A 311 3.56 16.50 16.47
N SER A 312 4.42 16.96 15.56
CA SER A 312 5.54 16.18 15.01
C SER A 312 6.59 15.82 16.05
N ALA A 313 6.92 16.74 16.96
CA ALA A 313 7.89 16.52 18.03
C ALA A 313 7.36 15.49 19.04
N ARG A 314 6.08 15.58 19.44
CA ARG A 314 5.44 14.62 20.34
C ARG A 314 5.34 13.24 19.75
N ARG A 315 4.85 13.15 18.50
CA ARG A 315 4.75 11.89 17.78
C ARG A 315 6.09 11.15 17.78
N LYS A 316 7.19 11.88 17.54
CA LYS A 316 8.55 11.33 17.58
C LYS A 316 8.93 10.87 18.98
N ALA A 317 8.59 11.64 20.01
CA ALA A 317 8.91 11.35 21.40
C ALA A 317 8.19 10.11 21.98
N VAL A 318 7.00 9.80 21.45
CA VAL A 318 6.22 8.58 21.81
C VAL A 318 6.42 7.44 20.82
N GLY A 319 7.35 7.54 19.88
CA GLY A 319 7.69 6.47 18.93
C GLY A 319 6.67 6.18 17.85
N ILE A 320 5.65 7.04 17.66
CA ILE A 320 4.62 6.84 16.64
C ILE A 320 5.09 7.40 15.31
N ARG A 321 5.28 6.55 14.30
CA ARG A 321 5.73 6.96 12.96
C ARG A 321 4.63 7.65 12.15
N SER A 322 3.37 7.25 12.30
CA SER A 322 2.22 7.79 11.56
C SER A 322 1.62 9.03 12.25
N SER A 323 1.62 10.18 11.54
CA SER A 323 0.99 11.42 12.04
C SER A 323 -0.53 11.29 12.16
N ILE A 324 -1.14 10.49 11.32
CA ILE A 324 -2.58 10.27 11.28
C ILE A 324 -3.01 9.35 12.42
N HIS A 325 -2.28 8.25 12.63
CA HIS A 325 -2.50 7.39 13.79
C HIS A 325 -2.41 8.22 15.09
N PHE A 326 -1.37 9.05 15.19
CA PHE A 326 -1.18 9.93 16.33
C PHE A 326 -2.32 10.92 16.51
N ASN A 327 -2.76 11.60 15.44
CA ASN A 327 -3.87 12.54 15.49
C ASN A 327 -5.19 11.85 15.84
N ARG A 328 -5.55 10.76 15.13
CA ARG A 328 -6.84 10.08 15.27
C ARG A 328 -7.02 9.39 16.62
N TYR A 329 -5.97 8.73 17.12
CA TYR A 329 -6.07 7.90 18.32
C TYR A 329 -5.63 8.61 19.61
N TYR A 330 -4.97 9.74 19.49
CA TYR A 330 -4.46 10.47 20.65
C TYR A 330 -4.82 11.96 20.65
N LEU A 331 -4.44 12.75 19.64
CA LEU A 331 -4.69 14.20 19.68
C LEU A 331 -6.17 14.56 19.58
N SER A 332 -6.92 14.01 18.60
CA SER A 332 -8.35 14.31 18.45
C SER A 332 -9.16 13.89 19.68
N PRO A 333 -9.02 12.64 20.20
CA PRO A 333 -9.75 12.25 21.40
C PRO A 333 -9.37 13.06 22.66
N LEU A 334 -8.11 13.46 22.82
CA LEU A 334 -7.70 14.31 23.95
C LEU A 334 -8.25 15.74 23.80
N GLN A 335 -8.34 16.25 22.58
CA GLN A 335 -8.94 17.56 22.29
C GLN A 335 -10.47 17.55 22.45
N GLU A 336 -11.16 16.51 21.97
CA GLU A 336 -12.61 16.33 22.13
C GLU A 336 -13.01 16.21 23.60
N LYS A 337 -12.16 15.63 24.43
CA LYS A 337 -12.33 15.57 25.89
C LYS A 337 -11.91 16.86 26.61
N GLY A 338 -11.49 17.88 25.89
CA GLY A 338 -11.05 19.16 26.47
C GLY A 338 -9.78 19.07 27.32
N ILE A 339 -8.95 18.02 27.16
CA ILE A 339 -7.73 17.80 27.95
C ILE A 339 -6.55 18.58 27.34
N ILE A 340 -6.57 18.76 26.03
CA ILE A 340 -5.58 19.56 25.30
C ILE A 340 -6.27 20.57 24.38
N ALA A 341 -5.63 21.73 24.21
CA ALA A 341 -6.10 22.75 23.27
C ALA A 341 -5.00 23.13 22.26
N ARG A 342 -5.42 23.70 21.14
CA ARG A 342 -4.52 24.34 20.17
C ARG A 342 -4.10 25.70 20.68
N THR A 343 -2.84 26.06 20.50
CA THR A 343 -2.33 27.40 20.89
C THR A 343 -2.80 28.50 19.93
N ASP A 344 -3.17 28.14 18.71
CA ASP A 344 -3.73 29.03 17.69
C ASP A 344 -4.98 28.34 17.07
N PRO A 345 -6.15 28.46 17.70
CA PRO A 345 -7.36 27.81 17.23
C PRO A 345 -7.90 28.42 15.92
N ASP A 346 -7.63 29.71 15.65
CA ASP A 346 -8.11 30.42 14.46
C ASP A 346 -7.35 30.02 13.19
N HIS A 347 -6.11 29.53 13.33
CA HIS A 347 -5.29 29.04 12.24
C HIS A 347 -4.88 27.59 12.46
N PRO A 348 -5.80 26.61 12.38
CA PRO A 348 -5.54 25.22 12.74
C PRO A 348 -4.49 24.52 11.86
N GLN A 349 -4.22 25.06 10.67
CA GLN A 349 -3.23 24.56 9.71
C GLN A 349 -1.88 25.30 9.76
N SER A 350 -1.70 26.26 10.68
CA SER A 350 -0.46 27.01 10.81
C SER A 350 0.74 26.09 11.03
N PRO A 351 1.86 26.30 10.31
CA PRO A 351 3.12 25.57 10.57
C PRO A 351 3.66 25.77 12.00
N GLN A 352 3.19 26.81 12.69
CA GLN A 352 3.57 27.12 14.07
C GLN A 352 2.61 26.54 15.10
N GLN A 353 1.53 25.88 14.66
CA GLN A 353 0.55 25.29 15.56
C GLN A 353 1.21 24.38 16.60
N ARG A 354 0.85 24.60 17.87
CA ARG A 354 1.23 23.77 19.01
C ARG A 354 -0.02 23.33 19.77
N TYR A 355 0.16 22.42 20.69
CA TYR A 355 -0.87 22.03 21.63
C TYR A 355 -0.35 22.21 23.05
N CYS A 356 -1.25 22.53 23.98
CA CYS A 356 -0.97 22.66 25.41
C CYS A 356 -2.05 21.89 26.18
N LEU A 357 -1.79 21.65 27.46
CA LEU A 357 -2.83 21.23 28.40
C LEU A 357 -3.81 22.39 28.61
N THR A 358 -5.10 22.08 28.72
CA THR A 358 -6.16 23.04 29.05
C THR A 358 -6.22 23.34 30.52
#